data_13fa561cf32b9abd3455e986a3397dc6
#
_entry.id   13fa561cf32b9abd3455e986a3397dc6
#
_cell.length_a   1.000
_cell.length_b   1.000
_cell.length_c   1.000
_cell.angle_alpha   90.00
_cell.angle_beta   90.00
_cell.angle_gamma   90.00
#
_symmetry.space_group_name_H-M   'P 1'
#
loop_
_entity.id
_entity.type
_entity.pdbx_description
1 polymer ?
#
loop_
_entity_poly.entity_id
_entity_poly.type
_entity_poly.pdbx_seq_one_letter_code
_entity_poly.pdbx_strand_id
1 'polypeptide(L)'
;VLGYIWQLIFNGILEKYGTALALNEWYGFWGLIILVSWQQIGYMMIIYIAGLQSIPGDVMEAAQIDGAGKWTKLFKVTIPMMMPSITICMFLSLTNGFKLFDQNLSLTAGEPSKMSEMMALNIFHTFYVLDGKVSDRQKPFCSLFLSLQLV
;
A
#
# COMPACT_ATOMS: atom_id res chain seq x y z
N VAL A 1 -3.59 -13.30 -8.95
CA VAL A 1 -3.32 -13.20 -10.40
C VAL A 1 -2.37 -12.04 -10.71
N LEU A 2 -2.66 -10.82 -10.25
CA LEU A 2 -1.87 -9.63 -10.57
C LEU A 2 -0.41 -9.72 -10.06
N GLY A 3 -0.20 -10.18 -8.84
CA GLY A 3 1.14 -10.38 -8.28
C GLY A 3 1.97 -11.38 -9.07
N TYR A 4 1.35 -12.44 -9.57
CA TYR A 4 2.03 -13.44 -10.40
C TYR A 4 2.48 -12.86 -11.76
N ILE A 5 1.65 -12.03 -12.40
CA ILE A 5 2.02 -11.34 -13.65
C ILE A 5 3.22 -10.42 -13.41
N TRP A 6 3.21 -9.66 -12.34
CA TRP A 6 4.32 -8.80 -11.97
C TRP A 6 5.59 -9.59 -11.62
N GLN A 7 5.46 -10.74 -10.96
CA GLN A 7 6.58 -11.65 -10.71
C GLN A 7 7.24 -12.10 -12.02
N LEU A 8 6.45 -12.48 -13.02
CA LEU A 8 6.97 -12.86 -14.33
C LEU A 8 7.69 -11.69 -15.03
N ILE A 9 7.13 -10.49 -14.98
CA ILE A 9 7.73 -9.30 -15.58
C ILE A 9 9.07 -8.97 -14.91
N PHE A 10 9.08 -8.92 -13.58
CA PHE A 10 10.31 -8.61 -12.85
C PHE A 10 11.38 -9.69 -13.03
N ASN A 11 11.01 -10.96 -12.97
CA ASN A 11 11.97 -12.04 -13.20
C ASN A 11 12.50 -12.02 -14.64
N GLY A 12 11.65 -11.77 -15.64
CA GLY A 12 12.09 -11.65 -17.03
C GLY A 12 13.06 -10.47 -17.26
N ILE A 13 12.90 -9.36 -16.54
CA ILE A 13 13.85 -8.24 -16.58
C ILE A 13 15.13 -8.60 -15.83
N LEU A 14 15.03 -9.18 -14.65
CA LEU A 14 16.17 -9.50 -13.79
C LEU A 14 17.00 -10.68 -14.31
N GLU A 15 16.39 -11.65 -14.99
CA GLU A 15 17.08 -12.76 -15.64
C GLU A 15 18.12 -12.27 -16.66
N LYS A 16 17.81 -11.18 -17.35
CA LYS A 16 18.77 -10.51 -18.27
C LYS A 16 20.02 -9.99 -17.53
N TYR A 17 19.91 -9.75 -16.22
CA TYR A 17 21.03 -9.32 -15.36
C TYR A 17 21.58 -10.46 -14.48
N GLY A 18 21.14 -11.72 -14.72
CA GLY A 18 21.60 -12.89 -13.98
C GLY A 18 21.10 -13.00 -12.54
N THR A 19 20.01 -12.32 -12.21
CA THR A 19 19.40 -12.30 -10.87
C THR A 19 17.91 -12.58 -10.95
N ALA A 20 17.30 -13.00 -9.83
CA ALA A 20 15.85 -13.15 -9.71
C ALA A 20 15.37 -12.45 -8.42
N LEU A 21 14.09 -12.11 -8.38
CA LEU A 21 13.46 -11.48 -7.21
C LEU A 21 13.69 -12.26 -5.92
N ALA A 22 13.62 -13.58 -5.99
CA ALA A 22 13.80 -14.49 -4.86
C ALA A 22 15.27 -14.67 -4.44
N LEU A 23 16.24 -14.23 -5.24
CA LEU A 23 17.67 -14.41 -4.95
C LEU A 23 18.27 -13.23 -4.19
N ASN A 24 17.63 -12.09 -4.19
CA ASN A 24 18.19 -10.86 -3.59
C ASN A 24 17.11 -10.10 -2.80
N GLU A 25 17.37 -9.89 -1.52
CA GLU A 25 16.45 -9.22 -0.56
C GLU A 25 16.01 -7.84 -1.03
N TRP A 26 16.95 -7.05 -1.58
CA TRP A 26 16.69 -5.71 -2.08
C TRP A 26 15.74 -5.70 -3.28
N TYR A 27 15.88 -6.61 -4.22
CA TYR A 27 15.01 -6.67 -5.39
C TYR A 27 13.59 -7.12 -5.02
N GLY A 28 13.46 -8.07 -4.10
CA GLY A 28 12.15 -8.50 -3.58
C GLY A 28 11.41 -7.36 -2.89
N PHE A 29 12.09 -6.61 -2.02
CA PHE A 29 11.52 -5.48 -1.30
C PHE A 29 11.09 -4.34 -2.25
N TRP A 30 11.98 -3.91 -3.15
CA TRP A 30 11.65 -2.87 -4.12
C TRP A 30 10.59 -3.29 -5.11
N GLY A 31 10.56 -4.56 -5.51
CA GLY A 31 9.51 -5.12 -6.35
C GLY A 31 8.13 -5.01 -5.69
N LEU A 32 8.02 -5.31 -4.39
CA LEU A 32 6.80 -5.12 -3.62
C LEU A 32 6.38 -3.65 -3.55
N ILE A 33 7.32 -2.74 -3.28
CA ILE A 33 7.02 -1.30 -3.22
C ILE A 33 6.47 -0.80 -4.57
N ILE A 34 7.10 -1.15 -5.67
CA ILE A 34 6.68 -0.72 -7.01
C ILE A 34 5.28 -1.25 -7.31
N LEU A 35 5.03 -2.54 -7.08
CA LEU A 35 3.74 -3.18 -7.32
C LEU A 35 2.62 -2.54 -6.50
N VAL A 36 2.84 -2.35 -5.20
CA VAL A 36 1.85 -1.75 -4.30
C VAL A 36 1.61 -0.29 -4.66
N SER A 37 2.66 0.47 -4.92
CA SER A 37 2.54 1.87 -5.33
C SER A 37 1.74 2.01 -6.62
N TRP A 38 2.02 1.18 -7.62
CA TRP A 38 1.28 1.17 -8.87
C TRP A 38 -0.21 0.88 -8.67
N GLN A 39 -0.54 -0.10 -7.84
CA GLN A 39 -1.92 -0.48 -7.54
C GLN A 39 -2.65 0.63 -6.77
N GLN A 40 -1.98 1.27 -5.80
CA GLN A 40 -2.59 2.28 -4.94
C GLN A 40 -2.77 3.64 -5.62
N ILE A 41 -1.88 4.04 -6.52
CA ILE A 41 -1.92 5.34 -7.19
C ILE A 41 -3.27 5.57 -7.87
N GLY A 42 -3.76 4.61 -8.64
CA GLY A 42 -5.03 4.74 -9.36
C GLY A 42 -6.22 4.95 -8.44
N TYR A 43 -6.29 4.18 -7.36
CA TYR A 43 -7.38 4.27 -6.39
C TYR A 43 -7.36 5.59 -5.60
N MET A 44 -6.19 5.98 -5.10
CA MET A 44 -6.03 7.23 -4.34
C MET A 44 -6.28 8.46 -5.21
N MET A 45 -5.88 8.41 -6.49
CA MET A 45 -6.11 9.51 -7.43
C MET A 45 -7.60 9.84 -7.58
N ILE A 46 -8.47 8.84 -7.64
CA ILE A 46 -9.92 9.04 -7.74
C ILE A 46 -10.44 9.78 -6.50
N ILE A 47 -10.00 9.41 -5.30
CA ILE A 47 -10.42 10.05 -4.05
C ILE A 47 -9.95 11.51 -4.00
N TYR A 48 -8.71 11.79 -4.42
CA TYR A 48 -8.20 13.16 -4.47
C TYR A 48 -8.92 14.01 -5.51
N ILE A 49 -9.26 13.48 -6.68
CA ILE A 49 -10.04 14.18 -7.70
C ILE A 49 -11.44 14.51 -7.17
N ALA A 50 -12.11 13.55 -6.54
CA ALA A 50 -13.41 13.80 -5.91
C ALA A 50 -13.33 14.87 -4.82
N GLY A 51 -12.28 14.84 -4.00
CA GLY A 51 -12.01 15.87 -2.99
C GLY A 51 -11.80 17.26 -3.59
N LEU A 52 -11.05 17.35 -4.69
CA LEU A 52 -10.85 18.60 -5.41
C LEU A 52 -12.15 19.15 -6.01
N GLN A 53 -12.98 18.28 -6.58
CA GLN A 53 -14.26 18.67 -7.18
C GLN A 53 -15.31 19.08 -6.14
N SER A 54 -15.14 18.68 -4.89
CA SER A 54 -16.03 19.09 -3.80
C SER A 54 -15.82 20.52 -3.32
N ILE A 55 -14.73 21.18 -3.74
CA ILE A 55 -14.44 22.56 -3.36
C ILE A 55 -15.35 23.52 -4.16
N PRO A 56 -16.19 24.36 -3.49
CA PRO A 56 -17.05 25.30 -4.19
C PRO A 56 -16.25 26.32 -5.01
N GLY A 57 -16.69 26.60 -6.24
CA GLY A 57 -16.05 27.56 -7.13
C GLY A 57 -15.98 28.97 -6.51
N ASP A 58 -17.03 29.35 -5.79
CA ASP A 58 -17.15 30.68 -5.14
C ASP A 58 -15.98 30.97 -4.20
N VAL A 59 -15.51 29.95 -3.46
CA VAL A 59 -14.34 30.10 -2.56
C VAL A 59 -13.07 30.36 -3.36
N MET A 60 -12.95 29.71 -4.51
CA MET A 60 -11.78 29.88 -5.39
C MET A 60 -11.79 31.21 -6.10
N GLU A 61 -12.98 31.74 -6.44
CA GLU A 61 -13.16 33.08 -7.01
C GLU A 61 -12.90 34.17 -5.97
N ALA A 62 -13.45 34.05 -4.76
CA ALA A 62 -13.18 34.98 -3.66
C ALA A 62 -11.67 35.10 -3.38
N ALA A 63 -10.95 33.97 -3.31
CA ALA A 63 -9.51 33.99 -3.13
C ALA A 63 -8.75 34.67 -4.31
N GLN A 64 -9.33 34.68 -5.52
CA GLN A 64 -8.75 35.41 -6.65
C GLN A 64 -8.99 36.91 -6.53
N ILE A 65 -10.17 37.31 -6.11
CA ILE A 65 -10.52 38.73 -5.89
C ILE A 65 -9.63 39.33 -4.80
N ASP A 66 -9.33 38.55 -3.75
CA ASP A 66 -8.38 38.92 -2.67
C ASP A 66 -6.92 39.00 -3.13
N GLY A 67 -6.63 38.74 -4.40
CA GLY A 67 -5.28 38.83 -4.96
C GLY A 67 -4.38 37.65 -4.57
N ALA A 68 -4.93 36.53 -4.11
CA ALA A 68 -4.15 35.38 -3.73
C ALA A 68 -3.43 34.73 -4.94
N GLY A 69 -2.11 34.66 -4.90
CA GLY A 69 -1.32 33.96 -5.89
C GLY A 69 -1.60 32.44 -5.91
N LYS A 70 -1.19 31.77 -6.98
CA LYS A 70 -1.44 30.33 -7.17
C LYS A 70 -0.99 29.46 -5.97
N TRP A 71 0.18 29.74 -5.43
CA TRP A 71 0.73 29.03 -4.27
C TRP A 71 -0.05 29.34 -2.97
N THR A 72 -0.42 30.59 -2.76
CA THR A 72 -1.23 30.99 -1.60
C THR A 72 -2.59 30.30 -1.64
N LYS A 73 -3.23 30.26 -2.81
CA LYS A 73 -4.50 29.56 -3.02
C LYS A 73 -4.36 28.06 -2.73
N LEU A 74 -3.29 27.42 -3.21
CA LEU A 74 -3.05 26.00 -2.97
C LEU A 74 -2.91 25.69 -1.47
N PHE A 75 -2.02 26.39 -0.77
CA PHE A 75 -1.70 26.06 0.63
C PHE A 75 -2.72 26.59 1.64
N LYS A 76 -3.37 27.72 1.38
CA LYS A 76 -4.30 28.34 2.34
C LYS A 76 -5.77 28.01 2.09
N VAL A 77 -6.13 27.58 0.87
CA VAL A 77 -7.52 27.28 0.52
C VAL A 77 -7.69 25.82 0.13
N THR A 78 -6.98 25.35 -0.91
CA THR A 78 -7.20 24.03 -1.47
C THR A 78 -6.82 22.91 -0.50
N ILE A 79 -5.61 22.93 0.06
CA ILE A 79 -5.15 21.87 0.96
C ILE A 79 -6.02 21.78 2.23
N PRO A 80 -6.36 22.87 2.95
CA PRO A 80 -7.23 22.78 4.12
C PRO A 80 -8.61 22.22 3.79
N MET A 81 -9.19 22.60 2.66
CA MET A 81 -10.50 22.09 2.23
C MET A 81 -10.46 20.63 1.81
N MET A 82 -9.31 20.13 1.37
CA MET A 82 -9.09 18.73 1.02
C MET A 82 -8.71 17.83 2.21
N MET A 83 -8.55 18.38 3.41
CA MET A 83 -8.12 17.60 4.58
C MET A 83 -8.94 16.33 4.83
N PRO A 84 -10.28 16.33 4.68
CA PRO A 84 -11.05 15.08 4.82
C PRO A 84 -10.60 13.99 3.84
N SER A 85 -10.41 14.33 2.57
CA SER A 85 -9.96 13.37 1.54
C SER A 85 -8.54 12.87 1.81
N ILE A 86 -7.65 13.75 2.25
CA ILE A 86 -6.27 13.41 2.64
C ILE A 86 -6.28 12.44 3.82
N THR A 87 -7.09 12.69 4.83
CA THR A 87 -7.20 11.83 6.02
C THR A 87 -7.72 10.43 5.65
N ILE A 88 -8.74 10.36 4.80
CA ILE A 88 -9.27 9.09 4.29
C ILE A 88 -8.18 8.31 3.52
N CYS A 89 -7.48 8.97 2.61
CA CYS A 89 -6.41 8.34 1.84
C CYS A 89 -5.27 7.83 2.72
N MET A 90 -4.85 8.60 3.74
CA MET A 90 -3.84 8.18 4.69
C MET A 90 -4.27 6.93 5.48
N PHE A 91 -5.50 6.92 5.98
CA PHE A 91 -6.05 5.79 6.73
C PHE A 91 -6.16 4.54 5.86
N LEU A 92 -6.69 4.67 4.65
CA LEU A 92 -6.79 3.56 3.69
C LEU A 92 -5.42 3.02 3.28
N SER A 93 -4.46 3.89 3.02
CA SER A 93 -3.10 3.49 2.68
C SER A 93 -2.43 2.71 3.82
N LEU A 94 -2.58 3.19 5.04
CA LEU A 94 -2.06 2.52 6.23
C LEU A 94 -2.71 1.14 6.42
N THR A 95 -4.03 1.06 6.33
CA THR A 95 -4.77 -0.19 6.47
C THR A 95 -4.39 -1.20 5.39
N ASN A 96 -4.29 -0.75 4.13
CA ASN A 96 -3.88 -1.60 3.03
C ASN A 96 -2.43 -2.08 3.18
N GLY A 97 -1.53 -1.25 3.74
CA GLY A 97 -0.15 -1.65 4.03
C GLY A 97 -0.07 -2.85 5.00
N PHE A 98 -0.95 -2.89 6.00
CA PHE A 98 -1.02 -4.05 6.90
C PHE A 98 -1.65 -5.29 6.26
N LYS A 99 -2.51 -5.12 5.25
CA LYS A 99 -3.23 -6.19 4.57
C LYS A 99 -2.46 -6.80 3.37
N LEU A 100 -1.19 -6.48 3.16
CA LEU A 100 -0.38 -6.96 2.03
C LEU A 100 -0.01 -8.44 2.16
N PHE A 101 -1.00 -9.32 2.11
CA PHE A 101 -0.81 -10.77 2.14
C PHE A 101 -0.63 -11.35 0.73
N ASP A 102 -1.61 -11.11 -0.14
CA ASP A 102 -1.73 -11.70 -1.46
C ASP A 102 -0.55 -11.31 -2.38
N GLN A 103 -0.17 -10.04 -2.34
CA GLN A 103 0.93 -9.51 -3.15
C GLN A 103 2.28 -10.04 -2.68
N ASN A 104 2.49 -10.11 -1.37
CA ASN A 104 3.71 -10.65 -0.80
C ASN A 104 3.85 -12.14 -1.09
N LEU A 105 2.78 -12.92 -0.86
CA LEU A 105 2.77 -14.34 -1.16
C LEU A 105 3.03 -14.64 -2.64
N SER A 106 2.39 -13.87 -3.55
CA SER A 106 2.49 -14.11 -4.98
C SER A 106 3.79 -13.60 -5.61
N LEU A 107 4.44 -12.60 -5.02
CA LEU A 107 5.66 -11.99 -5.58
C LEU A 107 6.93 -12.69 -5.08
N THR A 108 7.08 -12.86 -3.78
CA THR A 108 8.31 -13.36 -3.16
C THR A 108 8.09 -14.57 -2.24
N ALA A 109 6.86 -14.82 -1.78
CA ALA A 109 6.53 -15.82 -0.75
C ALA A 109 7.39 -15.69 0.53
N GLY A 110 7.97 -14.49 0.78
CA GLY A 110 8.89 -14.25 1.89
C GLY A 110 10.36 -14.57 1.61
N GLU A 111 10.70 -15.08 0.41
CA GLU A 111 12.09 -15.37 0.03
C GLU A 111 12.88 -14.09 -0.34
N PRO A 112 14.20 -14.06 -0.16
CA PRO A 112 15.04 -15.01 0.54
C PRO A 112 15.06 -14.75 2.05
N SER A 113 15.34 -15.78 2.83
CA SER A 113 15.60 -15.68 4.29
C SER A 113 14.49 -15.01 5.11
N LYS A 114 13.24 -14.93 4.62
CA LYS A 114 12.09 -14.23 5.23
C LYS A 114 12.26 -12.71 5.39
N MET A 115 13.26 -12.11 4.77
CA MET A 115 13.53 -10.66 4.89
C MET A 115 12.49 -9.80 4.15
N SER A 116 11.82 -10.34 3.13
CA SER A 116 10.71 -9.68 2.43
C SER A 116 9.33 -10.06 3.00
N GLU A 117 9.29 -10.83 4.09
CA GLU A 117 8.05 -11.29 4.72
C GLU A 117 7.36 -10.16 5.46
N MET A 118 6.22 -9.71 4.94
CA MET A 118 5.40 -8.70 5.61
C MET A 118 4.55 -9.30 6.73
N MET A 119 4.03 -8.43 7.61
CA MET A 119 3.31 -8.83 8.83
C MET A 119 2.20 -9.84 8.58
N ALA A 120 1.39 -9.65 7.54
CA ALA A 120 0.27 -10.55 7.22
C ALA A 120 0.75 -11.95 6.81
N LEU A 121 1.81 -12.04 6.02
CA LEU A 121 2.40 -13.32 5.61
C LEU A 121 3.12 -14.02 6.78
N ASN A 122 3.80 -13.27 7.63
CA ASN A 122 4.44 -13.79 8.84
C ASN A 122 3.43 -14.39 9.81
N ILE A 123 2.29 -13.72 10.03
CA ILE A 123 1.19 -14.25 10.84
C ILE A 123 0.66 -15.55 10.24
N PHE A 124 0.45 -15.59 8.92
CA PHE A 124 -0.01 -16.79 8.24
C PHE A 124 0.97 -17.96 8.38
N HIS A 125 2.26 -17.76 8.14
CA HIS A 125 3.28 -18.78 8.31
C HIS A 125 3.37 -19.27 9.76
N THR A 126 3.28 -18.35 10.71
CA THR A 126 3.32 -18.70 12.14
C THR A 126 2.10 -19.52 12.55
N PHE A 127 0.93 -19.21 12.02
CA PHE A 127 -0.32 -19.87 12.41
C PHE A 127 -0.53 -21.21 11.71
N TYR A 128 -0.28 -21.28 10.39
CA TYR A 128 -0.62 -22.46 9.57
C TYR A 128 0.56 -23.38 9.30
N VAL A 129 1.77 -22.85 9.16
CA VAL A 129 2.95 -23.66 8.77
C VAL A 129 3.69 -24.20 10.00
N LEU A 130 3.66 -23.48 11.11
CA LEU A 130 4.29 -23.90 12.37
C LEU A 130 3.27 -24.51 13.36
N ASP A 131 2.21 -25.12 12.87
CA ASP A 131 1.16 -25.73 13.68
C ASP A 131 1.74 -26.62 14.76
N GLY A 132 1.52 -26.25 16.04
CA GLY A 132 2.05 -26.92 17.24
C GLY A 132 3.21 -26.21 17.95
N LYS A 133 3.85 -25.21 17.39
CA LYS A 133 4.92 -24.42 18.05
C LYS A 133 4.50 -23.01 18.48
N VAL A 134 3.27 -22.59 18.16
CA VAL A 134 2.79 -21.26 18.52
C VAL A 134 2.38 -21.22 19.98
N SER A 135 2.99 -20.32 20.75
CA SER A 135 2.60 -20.08 22.14
C SER A 135 1.12 -19.70 22.20
N ASP A 136 0.38 -20.26 23.16
CA ASP A 136 -1.04 -19.97 23.38
C ASP A 136 -1.37 -18.48 23.55
N ARG A 137 -0.39 -17.66 23.90
CA ARG A 137 -0.50 -16.20 23.99
C ARG A 137 -0.59 -15.49 22.64
N GLN A 138 -0.09 -16.09 21.56
CA GLN A 138 -0.06 -15.48 20.22
C GLN A 138 -1.27 -15.84 19.37
N LYS A 139 -1.91 -16.98 19.66
CA LYS A 139 -3.10 -17.46 18.92
C LYS A 139 -4.25 -16.44 18.84
N PRO A 140 -4.68 -15.79 19.94
CA PRO A 140 -5.78 -14.84 19.88
C PRO A 140 -5.44 -13.59 19.07
N PHE A 141 -4.19 -13.15 19.08
CA PHE A 141 -3.75 -11.99 18.31
C PHE A 141 -3.73 -12.28 16.79
N CYS A 142 -3.24 -13.46 16.42
CA CYS A 142 -3.23 -13.92 15.02
C CYS A 142 -4.66 -14.14 14.49
N SER A 143 -5.55 -14.73 15.27
CA SER A 143 -6.94 -14.96 14.86
C SER A 143 -7.72 -13.65 14.69
N LEU A 144 -7.50 -12.67 15.56
CA LEU A 144 -8.10 -11.35 15.46
C LEU A 144 -7.63 -10.59 14.23
N PHE A 145 -6.34 -10.70 13.90
CA PHE A 145 -5.78 -10.07 12.71
C PHE A 145 -6.29 -10.72 11.42
N LEU A 146 -6.40 -12.06 11.38
CA LEU A 146 -6.99 -12.79 10.25
C LEU A 146 -8.48 -12.46 10.06
N SER A 147 -9.24 -12.32 11.13
CA SER A 147 -10.66 -11.93 11.04
C SER A 147 -10.84 -10.50 10.49
N LEU A 148 -9.92 -9.59 10.81
CA LEU A 148 -9.89 -8.23 10.26
C LEU A 148 -9.53 -8.16 8.77
N GLN A 149 -8.88 -9.20 8.23
CA GLN A 149 -8.55 -9.28 6.80
C GLN A 149 -9.70 -9.81 5.94
N LEU A 150 -10.65 -10.55 6.53
CA LEU A 150 -11.79 -11.15 5.84
C LEU A 150 -12.99 -10.20 5.70
N VAL A 151 -12.95 -9.03 6.32
CA VAL A 151 -13.92 -7.94 6.18
C VAL A 151 -13.38 -6.88 5.25
#